data_c4148006de847523a9d9479a3190405e
#
_entry.id   c4148006de847523a9d9479a3190405e
#
_cell.length_a   1.000
_cell.length_b   1.000
_cell.length_c   1.000
_cell.angle_alpha   90.00
_cell.angle_beta   90.00
_cell.angle_gamma   90.00
#
_symmetry.space_group_name_H-M   'P 1'
#
loop_
_entity.id
_entity.type
_entity.pdbx_description
1 polymer ?
#
loop_
_entity_poly.entity_id
_entity_poly.type
_entity_poly.pdbx_seq_one_letter_code
_entity_poly.pdbx_strand_id
1 'polypeptide(L)'
;MAMMGTTICAVKRDGKIAIAGDGQVTMGENTIFKNSARKVRRIYNDKVVTGFAGSVADAFSLCERFEERLNQCNGSLERAAVSLAQDWRADKENMLIVSGTGEVIDPDDGICAIGSGGNYALAAARALMENTDLSAAEIAEKALRVAASICVFTNDHIIVEEV
;
A
#
# COMPACT_ATOMS: atom_id res chain seq x y z
N MET A 1 -4.47 -23.77 2.52
CA MET A 1 -5.13 -23.04 1.41
C MET A 1 -4.77 -21.58 1.56
N ALA A 2 -4.08 -20.99 0.59
CA ALA A 2 -3.60 -19.60 0.72
C ALA A 2 -4.79 -18.63 0.55
N MET A 3 -4.90 -17.65 1.45
CA MET A 3 -5.78 -16.50 1.27
C MET A 3 -5.02 -15.45 0.45
N MET A 4 -5.54 -15.13 -0.71
CA MET A 4 -4.93 -14.20 -1.67
C MET A 4 -5.97 -13.15 -2.08
N GLY A 5 -5.52 -12.13 -2.75
CA GLY A 5 -6.36 -11.08 -3.26
C GLY A 5 -6.18 -9.80 -2.46
N THR A 6 -5.40 -8.89 -3.03
CA THR A 6 -5.20 -7.55 -2.46
C THR A 6 -4.68 -6.66 -3.56
N THR A 7 -5.18 -5.43 -3.59
CA THR A 7 -4.58 -4.37 -4.38
C THR A 7 -4.42 -3.14 -3.52
N ILE A 8 -3.21 -2.63 -3.48
CA ILE A 8 -2.85 -1.37 -2.82
C ILE A 8 -2.29 -0.45 -3.88
N CYS A 9 -2.67 0.83 -3.81
CA CYS A 9 -2.09 1.90 -4.60
C CYS A 9 -1.72 3.06 -3.68
N ALA A 10 -0.49 3.55 -3.77
CA ALA A 10 -0.03 4.72 -3.06
C ALA A 10 0.43 5.78 -4.06
N VAL A 11 0.10 7.03 -3.78
CA VAL A 11 0.37 8.18 -4.63
C VAL A 11 0.89 9.33 -3.76
N LYS A 12 2.01 9.93 -4.18
CA LYS A 12 2.56 11.16 -3.62
C LYS A 12 2.39 12.29 -4.64
N ARG A 13 1.70 13.36 -4.23
CA ARG A 13 1.50 14.55 -5.04
C ARG A 13 1.39 15.80 -4.16
N ASP A 14 2.09 16.86 -4.51
CA ASP A 14 2.04 18.17 -3.84
C ASP A 14 2.31 18.09 -2.30
N GLY A 15 3.26 17.25 -1.89
CA GLY A 15 3.62 17.06 -0.49
C GLY A 15 2.63 16.20 0.32
N LYS A 16 1.61 15.65 -0.31
CA LYS A 16 0.65 14.72 0.32
C LYS A 16 0.85 13.31 -0.18
N ILE A 17 0.69 12.34 0.70
CA ILE A 17 0.73 10.92 0.38
C ILE A 17 -0.63 10.31 0.70
N ALA A 18 -1.21 9.63 -0.28
CA ALA A 18 -2.43 8.87 -0.09
C ALA A 18 -2.19 7.39 -0.41
N ILE A 19 -2.73 6.51 0.43
CA ILE A 19 -2.71 5.07 0.22
C ILE A 19 -4.15 4.57 0.17
N ALA A 20 -4.48 3.88 -0.90
CA ALA A 20 -5.76 3.24 -1.11
C ALA A 20 -5.62 1.73 -1.14
N GLY A 21 -6.60 1.02 -0.59
CA GLY A 21 -6.67 -0.45 -0.61
C GLY A 21 -8.08 -0.94 -0.86
N ASP A 22 -8.21 -2.01 -1.63
CA ASP A 22 -9.49 -2.71 -1.82
C ASP A 22 -9.84 -3.61 -0.63
N GLY A 23 -11.09 -4.09 -0.57
CA GLY A 23 -11.60 -4.90 0.55
C GLY A 23 -11.67 -6.41 0.31
N GLN A 24 -11.29 -6.92 -0.87
CA GLN A 24 -11.51 -8.31 -1.21
C GLN A 24 -10.47 -9.25 -0.60
N VAL A 25 -10.93 -10.30 0.07
CA VAL A 25 -10.12 -11.46 0.46
C VAL A 25 -10.67 -12.68 -0.26
N THR A 26 -9.81 -13.35 -1.02
CA THR A 26 -10.16 -14.56 -1.77
C THR A 26 -9.49 -15.77 -1.15
N MET A 27 -10.23 -16.85 -1.02
CA MET A 27 -9.73 -18.14 -0.56
C MET A 27 -9.56 -19.06 -1.77
N GLY A 28 -8.31 -19.47 -2.04
CA GLY A 28 -7.98 -20.15 -3.28
C GLY A 28 -8.12 -19.19 -4.47
N GLU A 29 -8.50 -19.73 -5.63
CA GLU A 29 -8.55 -18.97 -6.89
C GLU A 29 -9.96 -18.47 -7.25
N ASN A 30 -11.00 -18.90 -6.53
CA ASN A 30 -12.39 -18.73 -7.00
C ASN A 30 -13.43 -18.42 -5.92
N THR A 31 -13.05 -18.27 -4.66
CA THR A 31 -14.01 -18.04 -3.57
C THR A 31 -13.74 -16.74 -2.86
N ILE A 32 -14.66 -15.78 -2.96
CA ILE A 32 -14.60 -14.54 -2.18
C ILE A 32 -15.00 -14.87 -0.73
N PHE A 33 -14.07 -14.71 0.19
CA PHE A 33 -14.29 -14.97 1.61
C PHE A 33 -14.73 -13.70 2.35
N LYS A 34 -14.24 -12.52 1.95
CA LYS A 34 -14.60 -11.24 2.55
C LYS A 34 -14.48 -10.12 1.52
N ASN A 35 -15.44 -9.17 1.53
CA ASN A 35 -15.48 -8.03 0.62
C ASN A 35 -15.05 -6.70 1.23
N SER A 36 -14.89 -6.64 2.56
CA SER A 36 -14.67 -5.40 3.31
C SER A 36 -13.51 -5.51 4.29
N ALA A 37 -12.41 -6.16 3.87
CA ALA A 37 -11.19 -6.23 4.67
C ALA A 37 -10.49 -4.87 4.67
N ARG A 38 -9.98 -4.46 5.83
CA ARG A 38 -9.19 -3.24 5.95
C ARG A 38 -7.71 -3.57 5.73
N LYS A 39 -7.18 -3.21 4.57
CA LYS A 39 -5.81 -3.49 4.13
C LYS A 39 -4.88 -2.29 4.22
N VAL A 40 -5.46 -1.12 4.52
CA VAL A 40 -4.74 0.11 4.81
C VAL A 40 -4.97 0.47 6.27
N ARG A 41 -3.90 0.81 6.99
CA ARG A 41 -3.93 1.08 8.42
C ARG A 41 -3.04 2.24 8.80
N ARG A 42 -3.46 2.99 9.81
CA ARG A 42 -2.63 3.94 10.53
C ARG A 42 -1.92 3.24 11.68
N ILE A 43 -0.64 3.54 11.84
CA ILE A 43 0.22 3.06 12.93
C ILE A 43 1.04 4.23 13.49
N TYR A 44 1.80 3.99 14.55
CA TYR A 44 2.68 4.99 15.17
C TYR A 44 1.96 6.30 15.49
N ASN A 45 0.93 6.24 16.35
CA ASN A 45 0.09 7.38 16.75
C ASN A 45 -0.51 8.14 15.54
N ASP A 46 -1.04 7.40 14.57
CA ASP A 46 -1.66 7.88 13.33
C ASP A 46 -0.75 8.68 12.38
N LYS A 47 0.55 8.68 12.61
CA LYS A 47 1.54 9.42 11.80
C LYS A 47 2.04 8.65 10.58
N VAL A 48 1.84 7.35 10.53
CA VAL A 48 2.28 6.49 9.44
C VAL A 48 1.09 5.70 8.91
N VAL A 49 0.93 5.68 7.60
CA VAL A 49 -0.05 4.82 6.92
C VAL A 49 0.68 3.66 6.27
N THR A 50 0.17 2.46 6.46
CA THR A 50 0.69 1.24 5.84
C THR A 50 -0.39 0.56 5.02
N GLY A 51 0.00 0.00 3.88
CA GLY A 51 -0.81 -0.92 3.07
C GLY A 51 -0.04 -2.20 2.82
N PHE A 52 -0.73 -3.31 2.76
CA PHE A 52 -0.08 -4.61 2.55
C PHE A 52 -0.83 -5.48 1.55
N ALA A 53 -0.08 -6.27 0.80
CA ALA A 53 -0.58 -7.29 -0.12
C ALA A 53 0.09 -8.63 0.18
N GLY A 54 -0.66 -9.73 0.05
CA GLY A 54 -0.18 -11.09 0.30
C GLY A 54 -0.99 -11.82 1.37
N SER A 55 -0.32 -12.66 2.16
CA SER A 55 -0.95 -13.42 3.25
C SER A 55 -1.41 -12.51 4.39
N VAL A 56 -2.66 -12.64 4.81
CA VAL A 56 -3.24 -11.82 5.89
C VAL A 56 -2.51 -12.03 7.22
N ALA A 57 -2.06 -13.25 7.50
CA ALA A 57 -1.34 -13.57 8.74
C ALA A 57 0.04 -12.90 8.79
N ASP A 58 0.77 -12.93 7.66
CA ASP A 58 2.08 -12.30 7.56
C ASP A 58 1.98 -10.77 7.63
N ALA A 59 0.91 -10.21 7.07
CA ALA A 59 0.63 -8.79 7.10
C ALA A 59 0.46 -8.24 8.52
N PHE A 60 -0.26 -8.92 9.40
CA PHE A 60 -0.42 -8.51 10.80
C PHE A 60 0.91 -8.53 11.54
N SER A 61 1.63 -9.65 11.45
CA SER A 61 2.95 -9.79 12.08
C SER A 61 3.95 -8.75 11.59
N LEU A 62 3.92 -8.43 10.28
CA LEU A 62 4.80 -7.43 9.68
C LEU A 62 4.46 -6.02 10.17
N CYS A 63 3.18 -5.66 10.26
CA CYS A 63 2.74 -4.37 10.79
C CYS A 63 3.16 -4.17 12.25
N GLU A 64 2.97 -5.17 13.11
CA GLU A 64 3.38 -5.10 14.53
C GLU A 64 4.89 -4.92 14.66
N ARG A 65 5.68 -5.70 13.94
CA ARG A 65 7.13 -5.57 13.92
C ARG A 65 7.59 -4.22 13.38
N PHE A 66 6.91 -3.69 12.38
CA PHE A 66 7.23 -2.38 11.82
C PHE A 66 6.93 -1.26 12.81
N GLU A 67 5.82 -1.32 13.51
CA GLU A 67 5.48 -0.35 14.56
C GLU A 67 6.48 -0.39 15.73
N GLU A 68 6.92 -1.57 16.15
CA GLU A 68 8.00 -1.72 17.13
C GLU A 68 9.30 -1.05 16.64
N ARG A 69 9.67 -1.22 15.37
CA ARG A 69 10.85 -0.58 14.78
C ARG A 69 10.70 0.94 14.68
N LEU A 70 9.51 1.43 14.34
CA LEU A 70 9.22 2.87 14.34
C LEU A 70 9.43 3.47 15.74
N ASN A 71 8.96 2.80 16.77
CA ASN A 71 9.18 3.23 18.16
C ASN A 71 10.67 3.24 18.53
N GLN A 72 11.43 2.21 18.16
CA GLN A 72 12.87 2.13 18.39
C GLN A 72 13.68 3.17 17.61
N CYS A 73 13.20 3.55 16.44
CA CYS A 73 13.83 4.51 15.54
C CYS A 73 13.31 5.96 15.70
N ASN A 74 12.57 6.26 16.78
CA ASN A 74 11.99 7.57 17.04
C ASN A 74 11.12 8.10 15.87
N GLY A 75 10.38 7.21 15.20
CA GLY A 75 9.50 7.55 14.09
C GLY A 75 10.18 7.73 12.74
N SER A 76 11.48 7.47 12.61
CA SER A 76 12.14 7.47 11.32
C SER A 76 11.66 6.28 10.48
N LEU A 77 10.84 6.56 9.47
CA LEU A 77 10.23 5.56 8.60
C LEU A 77 11.29 4.71 7.90
N GLU A 78 12.33 5.36 7.38
CA GLU A 78 13.44 4.72 6.69
C GLU A 78 14.25 3.82 7.61
N ARG A 79 14.64 4.33 8.80
CA ARG A 79 15.37 3.52 9.77
C ARG A 79 14.56 2.32 10.22
N ALA A 80 13.24 2.48 10.40
CA ALA A 80 12.35 1.40 10.76
C ALA A 80 12.21 0.38 9.62
N ALA A 81 12.00 0.83 8.39
CA ALA A 81 11.92 -0.03 7.21
C ALA A 81 13.23 -0.78 6.97
N VAL A 82 14.34 -0.09 7.15
CA VAL A 82 15.68 -0.62 7.00
C VAL A 82 16.08 -1.51 8.15
N SER A 83 15.74 -1.18 9.40
CA SER A 83 15.94 -2.07 10.53
C SER A 83 15.08 -3.33 10.41
N LEU A 84 13.93 -3.25 9.74
CA LEU A 84 13.14 -4.42 9.36
C LEU A 84 13.80 -5.21 8.21
N ALA A 85 14.51 -4.53 7.31
CA ALA A 85 15.13 -5.09 6.10
C ALA A 85 16.66 -5.15 6.12
N GLN A 86 17.32 -4.76 7.22
CA GLN A 86 18.75 -4.59 7.44
C GLN A 86 19.45 -3.56 6.53
N ASP A 87 19.74 -2.41 7.14
CA ASP A 87 20.66 -1.33 6.73
C ASP A 87 20.39 -0.53 5.46
N TRP A 88 19.68 0.64 5.61
CA TRP A 88 19.98 1.79 4.73
C TRP A 88 19.52 3.18 5.22
N ARG A 89 19.99 4.26 4.57
CA ARG A 89 20.15 5.65 5.01
C ARG A 89 18.98 6.60 4.72
N ALA A 90 18.96 7.66 5.56
CA ALA A 90 18.12 8.83 5.72
C ALA A 90 17.73 9.67 4.48
N ASP A 91 16.51 10.14 4.33
CA ASP A 91 15.96 11.50 4.61
C ASP A 91 14.55 11.72 4.00
N LYS A 92 13.66 12.34 4.80
CA LYS A 92 12.42 13.10 4.59
C LYS A 92 11.31 12.63 3.62
N GLU A 93 10.07 12.52 4.18
CA GLU A 93 8.77 12.35 3.49
C GLU A 93 8.76 11.22 2.44
N ASN A 94 8.88 9.97 2.89
CA ASN A 94 9.09 8.86 1.98
C ASN A 94 7.88 7.94 1.87
N MET A 95 7.57 7.58 0.63
CA MET A 95 6.72 6.46 0.27
C MET A 95 7.62 5.29 -0.11
N LEU A 96 7.55 4.19 0.64
CA LEU A 96 8.43 3.04 0.46
C LEU A 96 7.65 1.76 0.21
N ILE A 97 8.16 0.93 -0.69
CA ILE A 97 7.72 -0.46 -0.87
C ILE A 97 8.73 -1.37 -0.15
N VAL A 98 8.24 -2.22 0.73
CA VAL A 98 9.05 -3.27 1.35
C VAL A 98 8.58 -4.63 0.83
N SER A 99 9.47 -5.36 0.17
CA SER A 99 9.18 -6.70 -0.32
C SER A 99 9.32 -7.76 0.78
N GLY A 100 8.68 -8.92 0.60
CA GLY A 100 8.85 -10.07 1.51
C GLY A 100 10.26 -10.64 1.53
N THR A 101 11.12 -10.27 0.58
CA THR A 101 12.55 -10.63 0.49
C THR A 101 13.46 -9.58 1.12
N GLY A 102 12.90 -8.48 1.67
CA GLY A 102 13.64 -7.45 2.39
C GLY A 102 14.16 -6.31 1.51
N GLU A 103 13.71 -6.22 0.26
CA GLU A 103 14.02 -5.08 -0.62
C GLU A 103 13.19 -3.87 -0.22
N VAL A 104 13.81 -2.70 -0.20
CA VAL A 104 13.17 -1.41 0.06
C VAL A 104 13.32 -0.54 -1.19
N ILE A 105 12.21 -0.11 -1.76
CA ILE A 105 12.17 0.64 -3.01
C ILE A 105 11.43 1.95 -2.78
N ASP A 106 12.06 3.06 -3.16
CA ASP A 106 11.45 4.38 -3.28
C ASP A 106 11.05 4.58 -4.76
N PRO A 107 9.76 4.76 -5.09
CA PRO A 107 9.34 4.93 -6.46
C PRO A 107 9.71 6.32 -6.99
N ASP A 108 10.40 6.36 -8.14
CA ASP A 108 10.93 7.59 -8.76
C ASP A 108 9.85 8.62 -9.12
N ASP A 109 8.65 8.16 -9.47
CA ASP A 109 7.52 9.00 -9.93
C ASP A 109 6.48 9.29 -8.83
N GLY A 110 6.79 8.91 -7.58
CA GLY A 110 5.85 9.08 -6.46
C GLY A 110 4.60 8.21 -6.55
N ILE A 111 4.62 7.12 -7.32
CA ILE A 111 3.50 6.19 -7.46
C ILE A 111 3.97 4.76 -7.25
N CYS A 112 3.28 4.02 -6.42
CA CYS A 112 3.47 2.58 -6.33
C CYS A 112 2.14 1.83 -6.22
N ALA A 113 2.14 0.60 -6.70
CA ALA A 113 1.02 -0.31 -6.48
C ALA A 113 1.53 -1.75 -6.35
N ILE A 114 0.88 -2.51 -5.49
CA ILE A 114 1.22 -3.90 -5.19
C ILE A 114 -0.03 -4.78 -5.16
N GLY A 115 0.19 -6.08 -5.29
CA GLY A 115 -0.87 -7.08 -5.24
C GLY A 115 -1.43 -7.46 -6.62
N SER A 116 -2.51 -8.23 -6.64
CA SER A 116 -3.06 -8.86 -7.85
C SER A 116 -3.49 -7.85 -8.93
N GLY A 117 -4.09 -6.74 -8.52
CA GLY A 117 -4.49 -5.64 -9.41
C GLY A 117 -3.44 -4.53 -9.52
N GLY A 118 -2.25 -4.70 -8.94
CA GLY A 118 -1.24 -3.65 -8.82
C GLY A 118 -0.84 -3.02 -10.15
N ASN A 119 -0.59 -3.82 -11.17
CA ASN A 119 -0.20 -3.29 -12.49
C ASN A 119 -1.29 -2.44 -13.15
N TYR A 120 -2.55 -2.79 -12.97
CA TYR A 120 -3.67 -2.00 -13.49
C TYR A 120 -3.81 -0.68 -12.73
N ALA A 121 -3.70 -0.73 -11.40
CA ALA A 121 -3.71 0.47 -10.56
C ALA A 121 -2.52 1.39 -10.85
N LEU A 122 -1.31 0.84 -11.02
CA LEU A 122 -0.11 1.61 -11.36
C LEU A 122 -0.26 2.35 -12.70
N ALA A 123 -0.69 1.63 -13.74
CA ALA A 123 -0.90 2.23 -15.05
C ALA A 123 -1.95 3.34 -15.02
N ALA A 124 -3.07 3.12 -14.32
CA ALA A 124 -4.12 4.11 -14.16
C ALA A 124 -3.65 5.33 -13.35
N ALA A 125 -2.92 5.11 -12.24
CA ALA A 125 -2.40 6.19 -11.41
C ALA A 125 -1.41 7.07 -12.17
N ARG A 126 -0.49 6.51 -12.97
CA ARG A 126 0.44 7.25 -13.83
C ARG A 126 -0.30 8.10 -14.85
N ALA A 127 -1.26 7.51 -15.56
CA ALA A 127 -2.06 8.24 -16.54
C ALA A 127 -2.85 9.41 -15.90
N LEU A 128 -3.41 9.21 -14.72
CA LEU A 128 -4.12 10.27 -13.98
C LEU A 128 -3.17 11.35 -13.47
N MET A 129 -2.00 10.98 -12.97
CA MET A 129 -0.98 11.91 -12.48
C MET A 129 -0.50 12.86 -13.58
N GLU A 130 -0.27 12.34 -14.80
CA GLU A 130 0.23 13.10 -15.93
C GLU A 130 -0.83 13.99 -16.59
N ASN A 131 -2.10 13.58 -16.59
CA ASN A 131 -3.12 14.20 -17.42
C ASN A 131 -4.24 14.92 -16.63
N THR A 132 -4.14 14.99 -15.30
CA THR A 132 -5.16 15.63 -14.45
C THR A 132 -4.56 16.40 -13.29
N ASP A 133 -5.36 17.30 -12.70
CA ASP A 133 -5.04 18.03 -11.47
C ASP A 133 -5.66 17.38 -10.21
N LEU A 134 -6.00 16.09 -10.28
CA LEU A 134 -6.57 15.37 -9.15
C LEU A 134 -5.57 15.27 -7.98
N SER A 135 -6.08 15.29 -6.76
CA SER A 135 -5.29 15.07 -5.55
C SER A 135 -4.72 13.66 -5.48
N ALA A 136 -3.72 13.44 -4.62
CA ALA A 136 -3.14 12.12 -4.38
C ALA A 136 -4.22 11.08 -4.00
N ALA A 137 -5.15 11.47 -3.11
CA ALA A 137 -6.25 10.61 -2.67
C ALA A 137 -7.20 10.24 -3.81
N GLU A 138 -7.59 11.20 -4.64
CA GLU A 138 -8.47 10.96 -5.79
C GLU A 138 -7.80 10.07 -6.85
N ILE A 139 -6.51 10.26 -7.10
CA ILE A 139 -5.75 9.41 -8.03
C ILE A 139 -5.68 7.98 -7.50
N ALA A 140 -5.32 7.79 -6.23
CA ALA A 140 -5.22 6.47 -5.62
C ALA A 140 -6.57 5.73 -5.63
N GLU A 141 -7.66 6.41 -5.30
CA GLU A 141 -9.01 5.83 -5.34
C GLU A 141 -9.42 5.43 -6.77
N LYS A 142 -9.27 6.34 -7.74
CA LYS A 142 -9.65 6.09 -9.12
C LYS A 142 -8.82 4.97 -9.76
N ALA A 143 -7.53 4.91 -9.45
CA ALA A 143 -6.65 3.85 -9.90
C ALA A 143 -7.10 2.47 -9.41
N LEU A 144 -7.52 2.37 -8.15
CA LEU A 144 -8.10 1.12 -7.62
C LEU A 144 -9.45 0.78 -8.24
N ARG A 145 -10.30 1.75 -8.56
CA ARG A 145 -11.56 1.50 -9.28
C ARG A 145 -11.30 0.93 -10.67
N VAL A 146 -10.30 1.43 -11.38
CA VAL A 146 -9.86 0.84 -12.66
C VAL A 146 -9.37 -0.59 -12.44
N ALA A 147 -8.51 -0.83 -11.46
CA ALA A 147 -8.05 -2.18 -11.14
C ALA A 147 -9.21 -3.13 -10.79
N ALA A 148 -10.19 -2.67 -10.01
CA ALA A 148 -11.37 -3.44 -9.64
C ALA A 148 -12.26 -3.81 -10.84
N SER A 149 -12.28 -2.99 -11.88
CA SER A 149 -13.04 -3.29 -13.12
C SER A 149 -12.39 -4.35 -14.01
N ILE A 150 -11.12 -4.70 -13.75
CA ILE A 150 -10.33 -5.60 -14.59
C ILE A 150 -9.92 -6.87 -13.82
N CYS A 151 -9.44 -6.70 -12.59
CA CYS A 151 -8.87 -7.77 -11.78
C CYS A 151 -9.95 -8.45 -10.94
N VAL A 152 -10.18 -9.73 -11.16
CA VAL A 152 -11.15 -10.54 -10.42
C VAL A 152 -10.85 -10.69 -8.92
N PHE A 153 -9.61 -10.37 -8.51
CA PHE A 153 -9.16 -10.41 -7.11
C PHE A 153 -9.18 -9.06 -6.41
N THR A 154 -9.79 -8.05 -7.04
CA THR A 154 -9.88 -6.67 -6.54
C THR A 154 -11.32 -6.22 -6.62
N ASN A 155 -11.86 -5.63 -5.54
CA ASN A 155 -13.20 -5.06 -5.54
C ASN A 155 -13.19 -3.54 -5.33
N ASP A 156 -14.37 -2.92 -5.40
CA ASP A 156 -14.58 -1.48 -5.29
C ASP A 156 -14.89 -0.99 -3.87
N HIS A 157 -14.76 -1.86 -2.86
CA HIS A 157 -14.76 -1.46 -1.46
C HIS A 157 -13.39 -0.84 -1.10
N ILE A 158 -13.19 0.39 -1.49
CA ILE A 158 -11.91 1.08 -1.40
C ILE A 158 -11.86 1.92 -0.12
N ILE A 159 -10.79 1.76 0.64
CA ILE A 159 -10.44 2.61 1.78
C ILE A 159 -9.23 3.44 1.37
N VAL A 160 -9.31 4.76 1.58
CA VAL A 160 -8.23 5.72 1.33
C VAL A 160 -7.81 6.36 2.63
N GLU A 161 -6.52 6.42 2.88
CA GLU A 161 -5.90 7.16 3.99
C GLU A 161 -4.88 8.14 3.42
N GLU A 162 -4.87 9.38 3.92
CA GLU A 162 -3.95 10.45 3.49
C GLU A 162 -3.12 10.94 4.69
N VAL A 163 -1.83 11.18 4.47
CA VAL A 163 -0.87 11.78 5.40
C VAL A 163 -0.11 12.92 4.74
#